data_3bf72cca2390dc6bebdcd9221a2f260b
#
_entry.id   3bf72cca2390dc6bebdcd9221a2f260b
#
_cell.length_a   1.000
_cell.length_b   1.000
_cell.length_c   1.000
_cell.angle_alpha   90.00
_cell.angle_beta   90.00
_cell.angle_gamma   90.00
#
_symmetry.space_group_name_H-M   'P 1'
#
loop_
_entity.id
_entity.type
_entity.pdbx_description
1 polymer ?
#
loop_
_entity_poly.entity_id
_entity_poly.type
_entity_poly.pdbx_seq_one_letter_code
_entity_poly.pdbx_strand_id
1 'polypeptide(L)' 'MREKKPALVIAFETTSQALAAEALFTAADLPGRMIPLPSCISAGCGLAWKAEPEQQEMLCAALDMAKLDHGGCFVLEMF' A
#
# COMPACT_ATOMS: atom_id res chain seq x y z
N MET A 1 22.65 1.36 13.74
CA MET A 1 22.28 0.24 12.86
C MET A 1 20.77 0.19 12.68
N ARG A 2 20.32 0.01 11.45
CA ARG A 2 18.88 -0.09 11.18
C ARG A 2 18.38 -1.49 11.45
N GLU A 3 17.20 -1.59 12.00
CA GLU A 3 16.53 -2.87 12.18
C GLU A 3 15.36 -2.95 11.21
N LYS A 4 15.15 -4.14 10.65
CA LYS A 4 13.96 -4.39 9.84
C LYS A 4 12.75 -4.48 10.74
N LYS A 5 11.67 -3.84 10.33
CA LYS A 5 10.40 -3.85 11.02
C LYS A 5 9.30 -4.33 10.09
N PRO A 6 8.25 -4.98 10.62
CA PRO A 6 7.11 -5.32 9.79
C PRO A 6 6.50 -4.07 9.19
N ALA A 7 6.17 -4.12 7.92
CA ALA A 7 5.50 -3.03 7.23
C ALA A 7 4.39 -3.59 6.36
N LEU A 8 3.28 -2.88 6.32
CA LEU A 8 2.20 -3.21 5.40
C LEU A 8 2.57 -2.70 4.01
N VAL A 9 2.42 -3.54 3.01
CA VAL A 9 2.63 -3.17 1.62
C VAL A 9 1.38 -3.52 0.83
N ILE A 10 0.73 -2.53 0.26
CA ILE A 10 -0.45 -2.72 -0.59
C ILE A 10 0.01 -2.59 -2.04
N ALA A 11 -0.04 -3.69 -2.77
CA ALA A 11 0.36 -3.71 -4.17
C ALA A 11 -0.80 -3.29 -5.07
N PHE A 12 -0.49 -2.78 -6.25
CA PHE A 12 -1.51 -2.36 -7.23
C PHE A 12 -1.26 -3.05 -8.57
N GLU A 13 -2.35 -3.38 -9.24
CA GLU A 13 -2.31 -4.03 -10.54
C GLU A 13 -1.97 -3.05 -11.67
N THR A 14 -2.41 -1.80 -11.54
CA THR A 14 -2.21 -0.78 -12.55
C THR A 14 -1.76 0.52 -11.91
N THR A 15 -1.09 1.36 -12.72
CA THR A 15 -0.70 2.70 -12.28
C THR A 15 -1.93 3.54 -11.91
N SER A 16 -3.03 3.38 -12.65
CA SER A 16 -4.27 4.09 -12.34
C SER A 16 -4.79 3.75 -10.94
N GLN A 17 -4.74 2.47 -10.57
CA GLN A 17 -5.12 2.05 -9.21
C GLN A 17 -4.22 2.68 -8.17
N ALA A 18 -2.91 2.68 -8.41
CA ALA A 18 -1.94 3.25 -7.48
C ALA A 18 -2.19 4.74 -7.26
N LEU A 19 -2.37 5.49 -8.34
CA LEU A 19 -2.61 6.92 -8.25
C LEU A 19 -3.95 7.25 -7.60
N ALA A 20 -4.98 6.47 -7.89
CA ALA A 20 -6.29 6.66 -7.27
C ALA A 20 -6.22 6.39 -5.76
N ALA A 21 -5.51 5.35 -5.36
CA ALA A 21 -5.32 5.03 -3.94
C ALA A 21 -4.52 6.11 -3.23
N GLU A 22 -3.46 6.61 -3.85
CA GLU A 22 -2.66 7.69 -3.28
C GLU A 22 -3.51 8.94 -3.06
N ALA A 23 -4.31 9.31 -4.04
CA ALA A 23 -5.20 10.47 -3.93
C ALA A 23 -6.22 10.27 -2.80
N LEU A 24 -6.81 9.07 -2.70
CA LEU A 24 -7.76 8.74 -1.64
C LEU A 24 -7.11 8.84 -0.26
N PHE A 25 -5.96 8.21 -0.09
CA PHE A 25 -5.27 8.19 1.21
C PHE A 25 -4.81 9.59 1.62
N THR A 26 -4.32 10.37 0.66
CA THR A 26 -3.89 11.75 0.92
C THR A 26 -5.07 12.62 1.30
N ALA A 27 -6.18 12.52 0.57
CA ALA A 27 -7.38 13.31 0.85
C ALA A 27 -8.00 12.98 2.20
N ALA A 28 -7.93 11.71 2.61
CA ALA A 28 -8.47 11.25 3.88
C ALA A 28 -7.46 11.38 5.03
N ASP A 29 -6.27 11.91 4.75
CA ASP A 29 -5.20 12.04 5.73
C ASP A 29 -4.82 10.70 6.37
N LEU A 30 -4.79 9.64 5.56
CA LEU A 30 -4.44 8.31 6.01
C LEU A 30 -2.93 8.11 5.98
N PRO A 31 -2.40 7.26 6.88
CA PRO A 31 -0.97 7.08 7.00
C PRO A 31 -0.36 6.29 5.86
N GLY A 32 0.94 6.48 5.65
CA GLY A 32 1.71 5.73 4.68
C GLY A 32 2.26 6.61 3.57
N ARG A 33 2.87 5.94 2.60
CA ARG A 33 3.45 6.63 1.44
C ARG A 33 3.59 5.68 0.27
N MET A 34 3.65 6.22 -0.93
CA MET A 34 3.92 5.44 -2.14
C MET A 34 5.40 5.07 -2.19
N ILE A 35 5.67 3.81 -2.51
CA ILE A 35 7.04 3.29 -2.68
C ILE A 35 7.12 2.46 -3.94
N PRO A 36 8.33 2.22 -4.47
CA PRO A 36 8.50 1.20 -5.50
C PRO A 36 8.10 -0.16 -4.95
N LEU A 37 7.47 -1.00 -5.78
CA LEU A 37 7.05 -2.33 -5.38
C LEU A 37 8.28 -3.17 -5.01
N PRO A 38 8.30 -3.80 -3.82
CA PRO A 38 9.40 -4.69 -3.46
C PRO A 38 9.54 -5.84 -4.45
N SER A 39 10.76 -6.24 -4.74
CA SER A 39 11.05 -7.27 -5.74
C SER A 39 10.46 -8.64 -5.40
N CYS A 40 10.17 -8.89 -4.12
CA CYS A 40 9.56 -10.16 -3.70
C CYS A 40 8.06 -10.22 -3.98
N ILE A 41 7.46 -9.11 -4.41
CA ILE A 41 6.04 -9.06 -4.77
C ILE A 41 5.94 -8.87 -6.28
N SER A 42 5.08 -9.69 -6.90
CA SER A 42 4.81 -9.56 -8.32
C SER A 42 3.46 -8.87 -8.52
N ALA A 43 3.46 -7.71 -9.16
CA ALA A 43 2.24 -6.98 -9.48
C ALA A 43 2.49 -6.12 -10.71
N GLY A 44 1.41 -5.67 -11.34
CA GLY A 44 1.46 -5.10 -12.67
C GLY A 44 2.11 -3.73 -12.82
N CYS A 45 2.01 -2.85 -11.81
CA CYS A 45 2.42 -1.46 -12.01
C CYS A 45 3.76 -1.07 -11.40
N GLY A 46 4.34 -1.91 -10.55
CA GLY A 46 5.61 -1.60 -9.90
C GLY A 46 5.54 -0.56 -8.80
N LEU A 47 4.34 -0.20 -8.35
CA LEU A 47 4.13 0.75 -7.25
C LEU A 47 3.35 0.08 -6.12
N ALA A 48 3.60 0.54 -4.91
CA ALA A 48 2.92 0.03 -3.72
C ALA A 48 2.75 1.15 -2.69
N TRP A 49 1.84 0.93 -1.75
CA TRP A 49 1.64 1.84 -0.61
C TRP A 49 2.19 1.18 0.63
N LYS A 50 3.08 1.86 1.33
CA LYS A 50 3.71 1.35 2.55
C LYS A 50 3.10 2.04 3.76
N ALA A 51 2.74 1.25 4.77
CA ALA A 51 2.20 1.76 6.04
C ALA A 51 2.57 0.80 7.16
N GLU A 52 2.04 1.03 8.35
CA GLU A 52 2.24 0.13 9.49
C GLU A 52 1.23 -1.03 9.41
N PRO A 53 1.61 -2.25 9.87
CA PRO A 53 0.70 -3.39 9.80
C PRO A 53 -0.64 -3.18 10.53
N GLU A 54 -0.63 -2.49 11.66
CA GLU A 54 -1.85 -2.22 12.41
C GLU A 54 -2.80 -1.28 11.71
N GLN A 55 -2.36 -0.64 10.63
CA GLN A 55 -3.19 0.28 9.83
C GLN A 55 -3.88 -0.42 8.67
N GLN A 56 -3.64 -1.72 8.50
CA GLN A 56 -4.17 -2.48 7.38
C GLN A 56 -5.70 -2.41 7.30
N GLU A 57 -6.37 -2.61 8.42
CA GLU A 57 -7.84 -2.59 8.46
C GLU A 57 -8.38 -1.23 7.98
N MET A 58 -7.80 -0.15 8.48
CA MET A 58 -8.19 1.21 8.14
C MET A 58 -8.00 1.48 6.64
N LEU A 59 -6.83 1.12 6.11
CA LEU A 59 -6.52 1.38 4.71
C LEU A 59 -7.34 0.51 3.77
N CYS A 60 -7.50 -0.78 4.10
CA CYS A 60 -8.32 -1.68 3.30
C CYS A 60 -9.80 -1.27 3.32
N ALA A 61 -10.29 -0.83 4.47
CA ALA A 61 -11.66 -0.32 4.56
C ALA A 61 -11.86 0.91 3.67
N ALA A 62 -10.88 1.81 3.62
CA ALA A 62 -10.96 2.98 2.77
C ALA A 62 -11.03 2.59 1.28
N LEU A 63 -10.21 1.61 0.88
CA LEU A 63 -10.23 1.10 -0.50
C LEU A 63 -11.58 0.47 -0.83
N ASP A 64 -12.12 -0.33 0.08
CA ASP A 64 -13.42 -0.97 -0.11
C ASP A 64 -14.55 0.05 -0.24
N MET A 65 -14.54 1.07 0.61
CA MET A 65 -15.56 2.11 0.58
C MET A 65 -15.51 2.93 -0.70
N ALA A 66 -14.33 3.13 -1.24
CA ALA A 66 -14.14 3.84 -2.50
C ALA A 66 -14.29 2.92 -3.72
N LYS A 67 -14.48 1.62 -3.49
CA LYS A 67 -14.58 0.60 -4.54
C LYS A 67 -13.35 0.59 -5.45
N LEU A 68 -12.17 0.76 -4.85
CA LEU A 68 -10.90 0.71 -5.57
C LEU A 68 -10.30 -0.69 -5.46
N ASP A 69 -9.98 -1.27 -6.58
CA ASP A 69 -9.28 -2.54 -6.64
C ASP A 69 -7.79 -2.35 -6.34
N HIS A 70 -7.16 -3.41 -5.86
CA HIS A 70 -5.72 -3.42 -5.64
C HIS A 70 -5.20 -4.85 -5.82
N GLY A 71 -3.87 -4.99 -5.88
CA GLY A 71 -3.25 -6.27 -6.17
C GLY A 71 -3.08 -7.20 -4.98
N GLY A 72 -3.24 -6.67 -3.77
CA GLY A 72 -3.11 -7.46 -2.55
C GLY A 72 -2.41 -6.69 -1.45
N CYS A 73 -2.53 -7.22 -0.23
CA CYS A 73 -1.91 -6.64 0.95
C CYS A 73 -0.92 -7.66 1.52
N PHE A 74 0.29 -7.19 1.83
CA PHE A 74 1.37 -8.02 2.33
C PHE A 74 1.98 -7.37 3.55
N VAL A 75 2.48 -8.18 4.49
CA VAL A 75 3.29 -7.68 5.60
C VAL A 75 4.70 -8.20 5.39
N LEU A 76 5.63 -7.27 5.20
CA LEU A 76 7.03 -7.59 4.91
C LEU A 76 7.93 -6.89 5.92
N GLU A 77 9.08 -7.49 6.19
CA GLU A 77 10.08 -6.83 7.00
C GLU A 77 10.88 -5.86 6.13
N MET A 78 10.88 -4.59 6.52
CA MET A 78 11.52 -3.53 5.76
C MET A 78 12.23 -2.56 6.71
N PHE A 79 13.19 -1.84 6.15
CA PHE A 79 13.86 -0.75 6.87
C PHE A 79 13.02 0.50 6.89
#